data_ff49370fbec6307f733bb7d6372a3918
#
_entry.id   ff49370fbec6307f733bb7d6372a3918
#
_cell.length_a   1.000
_cell.length_b   1.000
_cell.length_c   1.000
_cell.angle_alpha   90.00
_cell.angle_beta   90.00
_cell.angle_gamma   90.00
#
_symmetry.space_group_name_H-M   'P 1'
#
loop_
_entity.id
_entity.type
_entity.pdbx_description
1 polymer ?
#
loop_
_entity_poly.entity_id
_entity_poly.type
_entity_poly.pdbx_seq_one_letter_code
_entity_poly.pdbx_strand_id
1 'polypeptide(L)'
;MRKKLTRKKSDRYRLLRFVFLAGLLLTLTLIFLVSTLGSQRFGSLHKLVIETVGPVQKLFAAGGASIGNFKREYLDILQDVIKVREENKRLLKQLQETEAILNRSREAMATNASLRRLLEFKNNLARPSVGATVIGKDPSTWFRSVIIDQGANRGIVKGNAVVNSGGVVGQIFTASPNYAKVLLAIAPSSAIDVMLQQSRVRGMLKGNGTLTYRLEYILKTVEVAEGEHVVTAGYGGVFPTGVPVGVVSRIVRKPRGMFHEIEVTPSVDYQKLEHLTVIEQQDVSELKQVEQP
;
A
#
# COMPACT_ATOMS: atom_id res chain seq x y z
N MET A 1 48.81 -20.12 25.41
CA MET A 1 49.83 -20.95 24.73
C MET A 1 49.33 -21.45 23.38
N ARG A 2 49.33 -20.67 22.32
CA ARG A 2 49.02 -21.12 20.93
C ARG A 2 49.55 -20.09 19.92
N LYS A 3 50.88 -20.02 19.72
CA LYS A 3 51.48 -19.14 18.70
C LYS A 3 52.87 -19.64 18.25
N LYS A 4 53.02 -20.90 17.87
CA LYS A 4 54.33 -21.42 17.37
C LYS A 4 54.27 -22.40 16.20
N LEU A 5 53.14 -22.62 15.54
CA LEU A 5 53.04 -23.65 14.48
C LEU A 5 52.91 -23.12 13.01
N THR A 6 52.76 -21.83 12.81
CA THR A 6 52.53 -21.28 11.45
C THR A 6 53.79 -20.77 10.75
N ARG A 7 54.93 -20.62 11.45
CA ARG A 7 56.15 -20.04 10.91
C ARG A 7 57.01 -21.00 10.07
N LYS A 8 56.85 -22.32 10.28
CA LYS A 8 57.69 -23.34 9.62
C LYS A 8 57.26 -23.73 8.18
N LYS A 9 56.02 -23.38 7.77
CA LYS A 9 55.49 -23.67 6.41
C LYS A 9 55.88 -22.61 5.38
N SER A 10 56.06 -21.36 5.79
CA SER A 10 56.43 -20.24 4.94
C SER A 10 57.88 -20.32 4.44
N ASP A 11 58.79 -20.82 5.28
CA ASP A 11 60.24 -20.90 4.91
C ASP A 11 60.51 -22.03 3.90
N ARG A 12 59.77 -23.13 3.93
CA ARG A 12 59.90 -24.21 2.93
C ARG A 12 59.48 -23.77 1.51
N TYR A 13 58.42 -22.96 1.38
CA TYR A 13 58.01 -22.43 0.10
C TYR A 13 58.93 -21.36 -0.44
N ARG A 14 59.58 -20.58 0.42
CA ARG A 14 60.62 -19.63 0.02
C ARG A 14 61.88 -20.36 -0.43
N LEU A 15 62.30 -21.41 0.25
CA LEU A 15 63.44 -22.25 -0.13
C LEU A 15 63.17 -22.96 -1.46
N LEU A 16 62.00 -23.54 -1.66
CA LEU A 16 61.60 -24.13 -2.97
C LEU A 16 61.60 -23.14 -4.11
N ARG A 17 61.12 -21.90 -3.90
CA ARG A 17 61.18 -20.83 -4.89
C ARG A 17 62.59 -20.39 -5.19
N PHE A 18 63.46 -20.31 -4.18
CA PHE A 18 64.86 -19.99 -4.37
C PHE A 18 65.60 -21.08 -5.14
N VAL A 19 65.38 -22.36 -4.83
CA VAL A 19 65.95 -23.49 -5.56
C VAL A 19 65.45 -23.53 -7.01
N PHE A 20 64.18 -23.23 -7.22
CA PHE A 20 63.61 -23.18 -8.58
C PHE A 20 64.18 -22.00 -9.41
N LEU A 21 64.30 -20.80 -8.81
CA LEU A 21 64.93 -19.63 -9.44
C LEU A 21 66.41 -19.83 -9.71
N ALA A 22 67.15 -20.46 -8.76
CA ALA A 22 68.58 -20.77 -8.95
C ALA A 22 68.78 -21.81 -10.07
N GLY A 23 67.92 -22.85 -10.13
CA GLY A 23 67.92 -23.83 -11.22
C GLY A 23 67.64 -23.19 -12.59
N LEU A 24 66.62 -22.29 -12.65
CA LEU A 24 66.29 -21.57 -13.88
C LEU A 24 67.44 -20.66 -14.35
N LEU A 25 68.12 -19.99 -13.41
CA LEU A 25 69.23 -19.10 -13.68
C LEU A 25 70.45 -19.91 -14.17
N LEU A 26 70.71 -21.08 -13.57
CA LEU A 26 71.78 -21.98 -13.95
C LEU A 26 71.54 -22.61 -15.33
N THR A 27 70.28 -22.94 -15.69
CA THR A 27 69.97 -23.42 -17.04
C THR A 27 70.12 -22.30 -18.09
N LEU A 28 69.67 -21.06 -17.76
CA LEU A 28 69.85 -19.89 -18.62
C LEU A 28 71.36 -19.54 -18.87
N THR A 29 72.17 -19.60 -17.81
CA THR A 29 73.63 -19.36 -17.93
C THR A 29 74.33 -20.47 -18.70
N LEU A 30 73.88 -21.73 -18.55
CA LEU A 30 74.38 -22.84 -19.32
C LEU A 30 74.10 -22.71 -20.83
N ILE A 31 72.88 -22.30 -21.17
CA ILE A 31 72.43 -22.05 -22.57
C ILE A 31 73.23 -20.87 -23.17
N PHE A 32 73.40 -19.81 -22.36
CA PHE A 32 74.20 -18.65 -22.81
C PHE A 32 75.69 -19.01 -23.04
N LEU A 33 76.26 -19.85 -22.13
CA LEU A 33 77.68 -20.30 -22.26
C LEU A 33 77.85 -21.21 -23.47
N VAL A 34 76.91 -22.09 -23.77
CA VAL A 34 76.94 -22.95 -24.97
C VAL A 34 76.74 -22.12 -26.25
N SER A 35 75.97 -21.05 -26.21
CA SER A 35 75.76 -20.14 -27.35
C SER A 35 76.96 -19.26 -27.65
N THR A 36 77.70 -18.85 -26.61
CA THR A 36 78.89 -17.95 -26.78
C THR A 36 80.20 -18.66 -27.05
N LEU A 37 80.37 -19.93 -26.66
CA LEU A 37 81.59 -20.73 -26.85
C LEU A 37 81.66 -21.42 -28.19
N GLY A 38 81.19 -20.79 -29.24
CA GLY A 38 81.58 -20.93 -30.63
C GLY A 38 81.60 -22.31 -31.27
N SER A 39 80.97 -22.40 -32.30
CA SER A 39 80.62 -23.40 -33.31
C SER A 39 81.67 -24.35 -33.89
N GLN A 40 82.78 -24.60 -33.27
CA GLN A 40 83.80 -25.37 -34.00
C GLN A 40 84.37 -26.68 -33.39
N ARG A 41 83.99 -27.08 -32.17
CA ARG A 41 84.54 -28.32 -31.57
C ARG A 41 83.64 -29.30 -30.85
N PHE A 42 82.28 -29.13 -30.82
CA PHE A 42 81.38 -30.03 -30.08
C PHE A 42 80.21 -30.55 -30.89
N GLY A 43 80.46 -31.21 -32.00
CA GLY A 43 79.42 -31.79 -32.87
C GLY A 43 78.56 -32.86 -32.22
N SER A 44 79.04 -33.55 -31.18
CA SER A 44 78.27 -34.64 -30.49
C SER A 44 77.45 -34.13 -29.31
N LEU A 45 77.93 -33.09 -28.59
CA LEU A 45 77.20 -32.47 -27.46
C LEU A 45 76.07 -31.57 -27.93
N HIS A 46 76.16 -30.95 -29.10
CA HIS A 46 75.11 -30.14 -29.69
C HIS A 46 73.87 -30.96 -30.03
N LYS A 47 74.02 -32.22 -30.52
CA LYS A 47 72.92 -33.13 -30.75
C LYS A 47 72.23 -33.54 -29.45
N LEU A 48 72.94 -33.79 -28.36
CA LEU A 48 72.39 -34.15 -27.04
C LEU A 48 71.61 -33.00 -26.40
N VAL A 49 72.11 -31.76 -26.59
CA VAL A 49 71.36 -30.58 -26.04
C VAL A 49 70.08 -30.31 -26.83
N ILE A 50 70.09 -30.46 -28.14
CA ILE A 50 68.87 -30.27 -28.96
C ILE A 50 67.85 -31.40 -28.67
N GLU A 51 68.29 -32.62 -28.43
CA GLU A 51 67.45 -33.77 -28.21
C GLU A 51 66.81 -33.74 -26.82
N THR A 52 67.42 -33.11 -25.80
CA THR A 52 66.87 -32.93 -24.44
C THR A 52 66.05 -31.63 -24.30
N VAL A 53 66.36 -30.58 -25.04
CA VAL A 53 65.63 -29.30 -24.98
C VAL A 53 64.37 -29.31 -25.85
N GLY A 54 64.36 -30.10 -26.94
CA GLY A 54 63.22 -30.21 -27.86
C GLY A 54 61.90 -30.63 -27.16
N PRO A 55 61.87 -31.69 -26.34
CA PRO A 55 60.66 -32.08 -25.63
C PRO A 55 60.23 -31.06 -24.57
N VAL A 56 61.16 -30.35 -23.95
CA VAL A 56 60.84 -29.30 -22.96
C VAL A 56 60.22 -28.08 -23.63
N GLN A 57 60.70 -27.68 -24.81
CA GLN A 57 60.05 -26.61 -25.57
C GLN A 57 58.64 -27.00 -26.05
N LYS A 58 58.39 -28.25 -26.42
CA LYS A 58 57.05 -28.74 -26.80
C LYS A 58 56.13 -28.76 -25.60
N LEU A 59 56.60 -29.08 -24.42
CA LEU A 59 55.82 -29.04 -23.20
C LEU A 59 55.44 -27.59 -22.80
N PHE A 60 56.39 -26.64 -22.95
CA PHE A 60 56.09 -25.23 -22.71
C PHE A 60 55.16 -24.61 -23.76
N ALA A 61 55.29 -24.98 -25.02
CA ALA A 61 54.41 -24.54 -26.09
C ALA A 61 52.99 -25.10 -25.95
N ALA A 62 52.88 -26.38 -25.56
CA ALA A 62 51.55 -27.01 -25.29
C ALA A 62 50.90 -26.44 -24.02
N GLY A 63 51.67 -26.18 -22.96
CA GLY A 63 51.21 -25.56 -21.73
C GLY A 63 50.76 -24.10 -21.90
N GLY A 64 51.47 -23.33 -22.70
CA GLY A 64 51.16 -21.93 -22.99
C GLY A 64 49.83 -21.75 -23.76
N ALA A 65 49.56 -22.63 -24.71
CA ALA A 65 48.30 -22.62 -25.47
C ALA A 65 47.10 -22.99 -24.61
N SER A 66 47.24 -23.97 -23.70
CA SER A 66 46.18 -24.40 -22.77
C SER A 66 45.87 -23.32 -21.73
N ILE A 67 46.86 -22.61 -21.22
CA ILE A 67 46.66 -21.52 -20.23
C ILE A 67 45.97 -20.32 -20.88
N GLY A 68 46.26 -20.01 -22.15
CA GLY A 68 45.58 -18.92 -22.88
C GLY A 68 44.10 -19.15 -23.11
N ASN A 69 43.73 -20.39 -23.45
CA ASN A 69 42.31 -20.77 -23.66
C ASN A 69 41.54 -20.84 -22.33
N PHE A 70 42.15 -21.37 -21.26
CA PHE A 70 41.54 -21.42 -19.94
C PHE A 70 41.26 -20.02 -19.37
N LYS A 71 42.14 -19.07 -19.64
CA LYS A 71 41.98 -17.69 -19.19
C LYS A 71 40.87 -16.95 -19.94
N ARG A 72 40.69 -17.20 -21.23
CA ARG A 72 39.58 -16.64 -22.03
C ARG A 72 38.25 -17.21 -21.61
N GLU A 73 38.11 -18.49 -21.48
CA GLU A 73 36.89 -19.17 -21.05
C GLU A 73 36.45 -18.73 -19.66
N TYR A 74 37.38 -18.52 -18.73
CA TYR A 74 37.09 -18.01 -17.39
C TYR A 74 36.66 -16.53 -17.38
N LEU A 75 37.22 -15.72 -18.26
CA LEU A 75 36.87 -14.31 -18.41
C LEU A 75 35.49 -14.15 -19.07
N ASP A 76 35.15 -15.01 -20.02
CA ASP A 76 33.84 -15.01 -20.68
C ASP A 76 32.74 -15.42 -19.70
N ILE A 77 32.94 -16.46 -18.87
CA ILE A 77 32.05 -16.86 -17.83
C ILE A 77 31.83 -15.73 -16.78
N LEU A 78 32.92 -15.04 -16.38
CA LEU A 78 32.82 -13.91 -15.45
C LEU A 78 32.03 -12.73 -16.04
N GLN A 79 32.23 -12.42 -17.32
CA GLN A 79 31.48 -11.37 -18.01
C GLN A 79 30.00 -11.73 -18.14
N ASP A 80 29.69 -12.97 -18.44
CA ASP A 80 28.30 -13.43 -18.54
C ASP A 80 27.59 -13.39 -17.17
N VAL A 81 28.26 -13.78 -16.08
CA VAL A 81 27.72 -13.66 -14.72
C VAL A 81 27.46 -12.20 -14.35
N ILE A 82 28.36 -11.28 -14.73
CA ILE A 82 28.18 -9.83 -14.48
C ILE A 82 26.98 -9.30 -15.29
N LYS A 83 26.91 -9.64 -16.58
CA LYS A 83 25.77 -9.24 -17.44
C LYS A 83 24.43 -9.75 -16.90
N VAL A 84 24.36 -11.05 -16.53
CA VAL A 84 23.15 -11.64 -15.95
C VAL A 84 22.76 -10.94 -14.64
N ARG A 85 23.72 -10.57 -13.80
CA ARG A 85 23.46 -9.81 -12.58
C ARG A 85 22.93 -8.40 -12.87
N GLU A 86 23.50 -7.70 -13.84
CA GLU A 86 23.03 -6.38 -14.24
C GLU A 86 21.65 -6.44 -14.86
N GLU A 87 21.41 -7.42 -15.71
CA GLU A 87 20.09 -7.66 -16.31
C GLU A 87 19.04 -8.01 -15.24
N ASN A 88 19.39 -8.87 -14.28
CA ASN A 88 18.50 -9.20 -13.16
C ASN A 88 18.17 -7.95 -12.32
N LYS A 89 19.17 -7.11 -12.00
CA LYS A 89 18.92 -5.84 -11.30
C LYS A 89 18.02 -4.90 -12.12
N ARG A 90 18.24 -4.82 -13.43
CA ARG A 90 17.42 -4.02 -14.33
C ARG A 90 15.99 -4.52 -14.40
N LEU A 91 15.81 -5.82 -14.53
CA LEU A 91 14.48 -6.46 -14.55
C LEU A 91 13.75 -6.26 -13.23
N LEU A 92 14.42 -6.43 -12.08
CA LEU A 92 13.84 -6.15 -10.76
C LEU A 92 13.41 -4.69 -10.63
N LYS A 93 14.23 -3.75 -11.12
CA LYS A 93 13.88 -2.32 -11.11
C LYS A 93 12.67 -2.03 -12.01
N GLN A 94 12.63 -2.60 -13.21
CA GLN A 94 11.49 -2.47 -14.11
C GLN A 94 10.21 -3.08 -13.52
N LEU A 95 10.33 -4.22 -12.83
CA LEU A 95 9.21 -4.84 -12.12
C LEU A 95 8.66 -3.89 -11.04
N GLN A 96 9.53 -3.34 -10.19
CA GLN A 96 9.14 -2.38 -9.15
C GLN A 96 8.48 -1.12 -9.73
N GLU A 97 9.04 -0.56 -10.80
CA GLU A 97 8.47 0.61 -11.49
C GLU A 97 7.08 0.29 -12.08
N THR A 98 6.95 -0.89 -12.71
CA THR A 98 5.68 -1.34 -13.29
C THR A 98 4.62 -1.59 -12.21
N GLU A 99 5.00 -2.22 -11.09
CA GLU A 99 4.12 -2.42 -9.95
C GLU A 99 3.67 -1.09 -9.33
N ALA A 100 4.58 -0.11 -9.21
CA ALA A 100 4.24 1.22 -8.72
C ALA A 100 3.23 1.95 -9.64
N ILE A 101 3.42 1.86 -10.97
CA ILE A 101 2.48 2.42 -11.96
C ILE A 101 1.13 1.70 -11.88
N LEU A 102 1.13 0.37 -11.79
CA LEU A 102 -0.09 -0.42 -11.70
C LEU A 102 -0.89 -0.06 -10.43
N ASN A 103 -0.21 0.08 -9.30
CA ASN A 103 -0.84 0.47 -8.05
C ASN A 103 -1.45 1.88 -8.12
N ARG A 104 -0.74 2.84 -8.71
CA ARG A 104 -1.28 4.20 -8.95
C ARG A 104 -2.49 4.18 -9.88
N SER A 105 -2.45 3.36 -10.93
CA SER A 105 -3.57 3.22 -11.87
C SER A 105 -4.80 2.60 -11.19
N ARG A 106 -4.62 1.58 -10.37
CA ARG A 106 -5.70 0.95 -9.58
C ARG A 106 -6.34 1.94 -8.61
N GLU A 107 -5.53 2.72 -7.91
CA GLU A 107 -6.00 3.76 -7.00
C GLU A 107 -6.79 4.84 -7.74
N ALA A 108 -6.26 5.33 -8.87
CA ALA A 108 -6.97 6.30 -9.71
C ALA A 108 -8.31 5.77 -10.23
N MET A 109 -8.39 4.49 -10.62
CA MET A 109 -9.64 3.85 -11.05
C MET A 109 -10.65 3.73 -9.90
N ALA A 110 -10.21 3.32 -8.70
CA ALA A 110 -11.06 3.21 -7.53
C ALA A 110 -11.63 4.58 -7.13
N THR A 111 -10.77 5.62 -7.08
CA THR A 111 -11.16 7.00 -6.80
C THR A 111 -12.15 7.52 -7.86
N ASN A 112 -11.90 7.28 -9.15
CA ASN A 112 -12.79 7.69 -10.23
C ASN A 112 -14.18 7.04 -10.10
N ALA A 113 -14.23 5.74 -9.79
CA ALA A 113 -15.48 5.03 -9.55
C ALA A 113 -16.24 5.58 -8.35
N SER A 114 -15.54 5.95 -7.26
CA SER A 114 -16.14 6.58 -6.09
C SER A 114 -16.71 7.95 -6.40
N LEU A 115 -15.93 8.80 -7.11
CA LEU A 115 -16.36 10.14 -7.50
C LEU A 115 -17.57 10.12 -8.45
N ARG A 116 -17.62 9.17 -9.41
CA ARG A 116 -18.79 9.01 -10.30
C ARG A 116 -20.04 8.66 -9.50
N ARG A 117 -19.98 7.72 -8.56
CA ARG A 117 -21.12 7.38 -7.70
C ARG A 117 -21.57 8.58 -6.86
N LEU A 118 -20.64 9.36 -6.36
CA LEU A 118 -20.95 10.58 -5.61
C LEU A 118 -21.63 11.63 -6.49
N LEU A 119 -21.19 11.80 -7.74
CA LEU A 119 -21.76 12.73 -8.70
C LEU A 119 -23.19 12.31 -9.10
N GLU A 120 -23.42 11.03 -9.39
CA GLU A 120 -24.75 10.50 -9.66
C GLU A 120 -25.68 10.72 -8.47
N PHE A 121 -25.19 10.41 -7.25
CA PHE A 121 -25.95 10.66 -6.05
C PHE A 121 -26.28 12.15 -5.86
N LYS A 122 -25.30 13.04 -6.06
CA LYS A 122 -25.48 14.49 -5.97
C LYS A 122 -26.51 15.00 -6.99
N ASN A 123 -26.48 14.51 -8.22
CA ASN A 123 -27.44 14.93 -9.27
C ASN A 123 -28.88 14.51 -8.96
N ASN A 124 -29.05 13.45 -8.18
CA ASN A 124 -30.36 12.98 -7.73
C ASN A 124 -30.86 13.72 -6.47
N LEU A 125 -30.02 14.55 -5.83
CA LEU A 125 -30.42 15.38 -4.69
C LEU A 125 -31.13 16.62 -5.20
N ALA A 126 -32.36 16.84 -4.75
CA ALA A 126 -33.17 18.02 -5.08
C ALA A 126 -32.69 19.31 -4.37
N ARG A 127 -31.58 19.27 -3.62
CA ARG A 127 -31.09 20.37 -2.78
C ARG A 127 -29.66 20.76 -3.16
N PRO A 128 -29.26 22.03 -3.00
CA PRO A 128 -27.87 22.45 -3.12
C PRO A 128 -26.97 21.63 -2.21
N SER A 129 -25.81 21.25 -2.74
CA SER A 129 -24.91 20.39 -1.99
C SER A 129 -23.45 20.64 -2.37
N VAL A 130 -22.55 20.48 -1.39
CA VAL A 130 -21.11 20.66 -1.51
C VAL A 130 -20.40 19.32 -1.30
N GLY A 131 -19.55 18.93 -2.25
CA GLY A 131 -18.67 17.78 -2.08
C GLY A 131 -17.49 18.12 -1.17
N ALA A 132 -17.11 17.20 -0.29
CA ALA A 132 -16.02 17.36 0.66
C ALA A 132 -15.26 16.05 0.83
N THR A 133 -13.98 16.14 1.22
CA THR A 133 -13.11 15.01 1.49
C THR A 133 -12.82 14.91 2.98
N VAL A 134 -12.79 13.70 3.51
CA VAL A 134 -12.40 13.45 4.90
C VAL A 134 -10.88 13.58 5.02
N ILE A 135 -10.43 14.53 5.84
CA ILE A 135 -9.01 14.81 6.08
C ILE A 135 -8.54 14.37 7.46
N GLY A 136 -9.45 14.02 8.36
CA GLY A 136 -9.11 13.56 9.69
C GLY A 136 -10.25 12.80 10.34
N LYS A 137 -9.89 11.88 11.26
CA LYS A 137 -10.84 11.13 12.10
C LYS A 137 -10.50 11.44 13.55
N ASP A 138 -11.51 11.73 14.36
CA ASP A 138 -11.35 11.94 15.82
C ASP A 138 -11.05 10.58 16.47
N PRO A 139 -9.92 10.42 17.16
CA PRO A 139 -9.58 9.16 17.81
C PRO A 139 -10.43 8.85 19.04
N SER A 140 -11.25 9.83 19.53
CA SER A 140 -12.08 9.60 20.70
C SER A 140 -13.21 8.64 20.38
N THR A 141 -13.37 7.62 21.20
CA THR A 141 -14.49 6.66 21.09
C THR A 141 -15.84 7.27 21.47
N TRP A 142 -15.83 8.39 22.17
CA TRP A 142 -17.02 9.09 22.68
C TRP A 142 -17.61 10.07 21.64
N PHE A 143 -16.76 10.90 21.02
CA PHE A 143 -17.15 11.82 19.95
C PHE A 143 -16.82 11.22 18.59
N ARG A 144 -17.58 10.29 18.12
CA ARG A 144 -17.40 9.72 16.78
C ARG A 144 -17.63 10.80 15.73
N SER A 145 -16.54 11.44 15.28
CA SER A 145 -16.57 12.56 14.34
C SER A 145 -15.43 12.48 13.33
N VAL A 146 -15.65 13.11 12.20
CA VAL A 146 -14.61 13.29 11.15
C VAL A 146 -14.47 14.77 10.81
N ILE A 147 -13.30 15.13 10.28
CA ILE A 147 -13.02 16.49 9.79
C ILE A 147 -13.00 16.44 8.27
N ILE A 148 -13.64 17.42 7.64
CA ILE A 148 -13.70 17.58 6.19
C ILE A 148 -12.99 18.85 5.74
N ASP A 149 -12.51 18.86 4.50
CA ASP A 149 -11.74 19.92 3.83
C ASP A 149 -12.57 21.12 3.35
N GLN A 150 -13.83 21.19 3.71
CA GLN A 150 -14.74 22.26 3.36
C GLN A 150 -15.37 22.87 4.62
N GLY A 151 -15.59 24.20 4.60
CA GLY A 151 -16.09 24.94 5.74
C GLY A 151 -17.09 26.05 5.37
N ALA A 152 -17.22 27.03 6.25
CA ALA A 152 -18.20 28.12 6.12
C ALA A 152 -18.04 28.95 4.83
N ASN A 153 -16.83 29.08 4.28
CA ASN A 153 -16.59 29.76 3.01
C ASN A 153 -17.30 29.09 1.81
N ARG A 154 -17.75 27.85 1.97
CA ARG A 154 -18.52 27.08 0.99
C ARG A 154 -20.00 26.92 1.38
N GLY A 155 -20.51 27.75 2.30
CA GLY A 155 -21.91 27.67 2.74
C GLY A 155 -22.19 26.56 3.75
N ILE A 156 -21.14 25.91 4.28
CA ILE A 156 -21.33 24.88 5.30
C ILE A 156 -21.57 25.51 6.67
N VAL A 157 -22.72 25.18 7.24
CA VAL A 157 -23.11 25.66 8.56
C VAL A 157 -23.44 24.48 9.49
N LYS A 158 -23.44 24.75 10.80
CA LYS A 158 -23.85 23.77 11.80
C LYS A 158 -25.27 23.27 11.52
N GLY A 159 -25.47 21.96 11.57
CA GLY A 159 -26.75 21.31 11.31
C GLY A 159 -26.95 20.83 9.88
N ASN A 160 -26.11 21.24 8.92
CA ASN A 160 -26.17 20.67 7.57
C ASN A 160 -26.05 19.15 7.60
N ALA A 161 -26.88 18.47 6.78
CA ALA A 161 -26.81 17.03 6.61
C ALA A 161 -25.55 16.61 5.87
N VAL A 162 -24.96 15.48 6.27
CA VAL A 162 -23.82 14.88 5.60
C VAL A 162 -24.17 13.47 5.18
N VAL A 163 -23.98 13.20 3.90
CA VAL A 163 -24.32 11.92 3.26
C VAL A 163 -23.20 11.44 2.37
N ASN A 164 -23.25 10.18 1.95
CA ASN A 164 -22.46 9.64 0.85
C ASN A 164 -23.35 8.79 -0.08
N SER A 165 -22.75 8.10 -1.03
CA SER A 165 -23.49 7.22 -1.97
C SER A 165 -24.21 6.04 -1.30
N GLY A 166 -23.83 5.68 -0.08
CA GLY A 166 -24.49 4.61 0.72
C GLY A 166 -25.62 5.12 1.60
N GLY A 167 -25.70 6.44 1.86
CA GLY A 167 -26.73 7.00 2.73
C GLY A 167 -26.24 8.05 3.73
N VAL A 168 -26.91 8.13 4.87
CA VAL A 168 -26.63 9.12 5.91
C VAL A 168 -25.32 8.83 6.64
N VAL A 169 -24.42 9.82 6.65
CA VAL A 169 -23.17 9.79 7.40
C VAL A 169 -23.30 10.51 8.75
N GLY A 170 -23.99 11.63 8.78
CA GLY A 170 -24.13 12.43 9.99
C GLY A 170 -24.58 13.86 9.72
N GLN A 171 -24.18 14.78 10.59
CA GLN A 171 -24.47 16.22 10.46
C GLN A 171 -23.28 17.07 10.85
N ILE A 172 -23.21 18.29 10.34
CA ILE A 172 -22.16 19.27 10.72
C ILE A 172 -22.36 19.68 12.17
N PHE A 173 -21.38 19.42 13.02
CA PHE A 173 -21.36 19.80 14.41
C PHE A 173 -20.81 21.22 14.61
N THR A 174 -19.68 21.54 13.96
CA THR A 174 -19.10 22.87 13.90
C THR A 174 -18.47 23.12 12.54
N ALA A 175 -18.48 24.37 12.09
CA ALA A 175 -17.78 24.80 10.88
C ALA A 175 -16.85 25.96 11.21
N SER A 176 -15.63 25.89 10.70
CA SER A 176 -14.66 26.98 10.60
C SER A 176 -14.61 27.49 9.14
N PRO A 177 -13.89 28.57 8.83
CA PRO A 177 -13.89 29.09 7.44
C PRO A 177 -13.55 28.05 6.36
N ASN A 178 -12.57 27.18 6.61
CA ASN A 178 -12.08 26.23 5.59
C ASN A 178 -12.36 24.76 5.91
N TYR A 179 -12.76 24.43 7.15
CA TYR A 179 -12.94 23.05 7.61
C TYR A 179 -14.24 22.91 8.38
N ALA A 180 -14.78 21.72 8.44
CA ALA A 180 -15.91 21.44 9.32
C ALA A 180 -15.74 20.09 10.03
N LYS A 181 -16.32 19.98 11.22
CA LYS A 181 -16.38 18.75 12.01
C LYS A 181 -17.78 18.16 11.85
N VAL A 182 -17.80 16.91 11.38
CA VAL A 182 -19.02 16.11 11.17
C VAL A 182 -19.22 15.20 12.36
N LEU A 183 -20.35 15.29 13.03
CA LEU A 183 -20.80 14.30 14.00
C LEU A 183 -21.40 13.12 13.26
N LEU A 184 -20.82 11.95 13.43
CA LEU A 184 -21.29 10.74 12.76
C LEU A 184 -22.64 10.27 13.35
N ALA A 185 -23.50 9.70 12.52
CA ALA A 185 -24.79 9.18 12.94
C ALA A 185 -24.71 8.05 13.98
N ILE A 186 -23.57 7.33 14.03
CA ILE A 186 -23.27 6.32 15.06
C ILE A 186 -22.88 6.89 16.42
N ALA A 187 -22.67 8.21 16.53
CA ALA A 187 -22.31 8.84 17.80
C ALA A 187 -23.50 8.78 18.78
N PRO A 188 -23.27 8.54 20.09
CA PRO A 188 -24.35 8.50 21.08
C PRO A 188 -25.17 9.80 21.19
N SER A 189 -24.56 10.92 20.82
CA SER A 189 -25.21 12.24 20.79
C SER A 189 -25.97 12.52 19.50
N SER A 190 -25.93 11.60 18.53
CA SER A 190 -26.67 11.73 17.26
C SER A 190 -28.09 11.17 17.39
N ALA A 191 -29.06 11.94 16.86
CA ALA A 191 -30.42 11.51 16.72
C ALA A 191 -30.99 11.92 15.37
N ILE A 192 -31.59 10.99 14.64
CA ILE A 192 -32.09 11.19 13.27
C ILE A 192 -33.54 10.74 13.20
N ASP A 193 -34.42 11.61 12.66
CA ASP A 193 -35.79 11.28 12.38
C ASP A 193 -35.86 10.35 11.15
N VAL A 194 -36.36 9.15 11.36
CA VAL A 194 -36.38 8.10 10.36
C VAL A 194 -37.74 7.47 10.19
N MET A 195 -37.90 6.78 9.10
CA MET A 195 -39.11 6.03 8.78
C MET A 195 -38.73 4.67 8.20
N LEU A 196 -39.43 3.66 8.61
CA LEU A 196 -39.40 2.34 8.00
C LEU A 196 -40.04 2.41 6.60
N GLN A 197 -39.37 1.87 5.59
CA GLN A 197 -39.74 2.11 4.19
C GLN A 197 -41.06 1.39 3.81
N GLN A 198 -41.27 0.18 4.30
CA GLN A 198 -42.47 -0.63 3.97
C GLN A 198 -43.65 -0.29 4.88
N SER A 199 -43.45 -0.41 6.17
CA SER A 199 -44.51 -0.17 7.17
C SER A 199 -44.86 1.32 7.33
N ARG A 200 -44.04 2.24 6.84
CA ARG A 200 -44.18 3.72 6.93
C ARG A 200 -44.21 4.24 8.37
N VAL A 201 -43.77 3.41 9.31
CA VAL A 201 -43.74 3.76 10.74
C VAL A 201 -42.55 4.66 11.01
N ARG A 202 -42.80 5.73 11.76
CA ARG A 202 -41.76 6.71 12.15
C ARG A 202 -41.12 6.35 13.46
N GLY A 203 -39.84 6.65 13.59
CA GLY A 203 -39.10 6.49 14.82
C GLY A 203 -37.91 7.42 14.88
N MET A 204 -37.18 7.39 15.99
CA MET A 204 -35.98 8.13 16.22
C MET A 204 -34.78 7.15 16.21
N LEU A 205 -33.86 7.35 15.28
CA LEU A 205 -32.63 6.57 15.24
C LEU A 205 -31.56 7.25 16.08
N LYS A 206 -30.98 6.52 17.01
CA LYS A 206 -29.86 6.99 17.84
C LYS A 206 -28.61 6.15 17.62
N GLY A 207 -27.47 6.80 17.57
CA GLY A 207 -26.18 6.12 17.65
C GLY A 207 -25.98 5.49 19.03
N ASN A 208 -25.39 4.31 19.08
CA ASN A 208 -25.09 3.63 20.35
C ASN A 208 -23.58 3.62 20.67
N GLY A 209 -22.76 4.37 19.89
CA GLY A 209 -21.31 4.40 20.04
C GLY A 209 -20.59 3.20 19.44
N THR A 210 -21.32 2.24 18.89
CA THR A 210 -20.77 1.09 18.12
C THR A 210 -20.98 1.32 16.62
N LEU A 211 -20.88 0.29 15.82
CA LEU A 211 -21.17 0.35 14.38
C LEU A 211 -22.63 0.01 14.05
N THR A 212 -23.52 0.12 15.03
CA THR A 212 -24.96 -0.10 14.86
C THR A 212 -25.74 1.09 15.42
N TYR A 213 -27.03 1.13 15.11
CA TYR A 213 -27.95 2.12 15.64
C TYR A 213 -29.03 1.45 16.49
N ARG A 214 -29.65 2.27 17.34
CA ARG A 214 -30.86 1.92 18.05
C ARG A 214 -32.01 2.75 17.48
N LEU A 215 -33.07 2.08 17.04
CA LEU A 215 -34.33 2.72 16.63
C LEU A 215 -35.29 2.71 17.80
N GLU A 216 -35.69 3.90 18.22
CA GLU A 216 -36.55 4.14 19.39
C GLU A 216 -37.93 4.68 18.98
N TYR A 217 -38.87 4.65 19.91
CA TYR A 217 -40.24 5.16 19.78
C TYR A 217 -41.15 4.41 18.79
N ILE A 218 -40.84 3.17 18.46
CA ILE A 218 -41.73 2.30 17.68
C ILE A 218 -42.65 1.54 18.65
N LEU A 219 -43.97 1.78 18.55
CA LEU A 219 -44.94 1.12 19.38
C LEU A 219 -45.02 -0.39 19.12
N LYS A 220 -45.20 -1.18 20.16
CA LYS A 220 -45.34 -2.65 20.06
C LYS A 220 -46.59 -3.11 19.31
N THR A 221 -47.56 -2.23 19.13
CA THR A 221 -48.76 -2.48 18.33
C THR A 221 -48.50 -2.52 16.83
N VAL A 222 -47.34 -2.06 16.41
CA VAL A 222 -46.95 -2.03 15.00
C VAL A 222 -46.05 -3.21 14.70
N GLU A 223 -46.33 -3.92 13.63
CA GLU A 223 -45.50 -4.98 13.13
C GLU A 223 -44.32 -4.40 12.36
N VAL A 224 -43.12 -4.78 12.74
CA VAL A 224 -41.87 -4.47 12.09
C VAL A 224 -41.20 -5.78 11.71
N ALA A 225 -40.62 -5.85 10.51
CA ALA A 225 -39.93 -7.02 10.05
C ALA A 225 -38.39 -6.82 10.10
N GLU A 226 -37.63 -7.86 10.45
CA GLU A 226 -36.19 -7.89 10.25
C GLU A 226 -35.91 -7.86 8.76
N GLY A 227 -34.89 -7.12 8.34
CA GLY A 227 -34.57 -6.86 6.93
C GLY A 227 -35.26 -5.64 6.32
N GLU A 228 -36.20 -4.98 7.07
CA GLU A 228 -36.87 -3.77 6.59
C GLU A 228 -35.89 -2.60 6.49
N HIS A 229 -35.96 -1.84 5.37
CA HIS A 229 -35.13 -0.67 5.13
C HIS A 229 -35.57 0.53 5.96
N VAL A 230 -34.60 1.25 6.50
CA VAL A 230 -34.79 2.48 7.26
C VAL A 230 -34.25 3.66 6.42
N VAL A 231 -35.10 4.66 6.24
CA VAL A 231 -34.80 5.88 5.49
C VAL A 231 -35.11 7.13 6.32
N THR A 232 -34.55 8.28 5.94
CA THR A 232 -34.84 9.55 6.59
C THR A 232 -36.32 9.95 6.37
N ALA A 233 -36.97 10.44 7.41
CA ALA A 233 -38.37 10.90 7.33
C ALA A 233 -38.50 12.33 6.79
N GLY A 234 -37.47 13.17 6.94
CA GLY A 234 -37.40 14.51 6.35
C GLY A 234 -38.08 15.63 7.15
N TYR A 235 -38.80 15.31 8.24
CA TYR A 235 -39.61 16.32 8.97
C TYR A 235 -38.77 17.29 9.81
N GLY A 236 -37.56 16.91 10.22
CA GLY A 236 -36.66 17.79 10.96
C GLY A 236 -35.94 18.86 10.10
N GLY A 237 -36.21 18.93 8.80
CA GLY A 237 -35.59 19.89 7.88
C GLY A 237 -34.10 19.68 7.60
N VAL A 238 -33.42 18.87 8.41
CA VAL A 238 -31.98 18.58 8.28
C VAL A 238 -31.72 17.64 7.11
N PHE A 239 -32.28 16.45 7.14
CA PHE A 239 -32.09 15.45 6.09
C PHE A 239 -33.21 15.52 5.06
N PRO A 240 -32.91 15.38 3.74
CA PRO A 240 -33.95 15.12 2.75
C PRO A 240 -34.70 13.82 3.06
N THR A 241 -35.97 13.74 2.65
CA THR A 241 -36.76 12.51 2.79
C THR A 241 -36.21 11.40 1.91
N GLY A 242 -36.22 10.15 2.44
CA GLY A 242 -35.93 8.96 1.64
C GLY A 242 -34.44 8.62 1.49
N VAL A 243 -33.54 9.33 2.17
CA VAL A 243 -32.10 8.96 2.16
C VAL A 243 -31.90 7.68 2.93
N PRO A 244 -31.21 6.66 2.39
CA PRO A 244 -30.94 5.41 3.10
C PRO A 244 -30.18 5.65 4.41
N VAL A 245 -30.58 4.95 5.46
CA VAL A 245 -29.92 5.02 6.77
C VAL A 245 -29.39 3.65 7.19
N GLY A 246 -30.17 2.60 7.02
CA GLY A 246 -29.80 1.25 7.40
C GLY A 246 -30.88 0.23 7.14
N VAL A 247 -30.68 -0.96 7.73
CA VAL A 247 -31.60 -2.09 7.64
C VAL A 247 -31.83 -2.62 9.05
N VAL A 248 -33.09 -2.95 9.41
CA VAL A 248 -33.44 -3.57 10.68
C VAL A 248 -32.74 -4.93 10.78
N SER A 249 -31.80 -5.03 11.71
CA SER A 249 -31.00 -6.25 11.89
C SER A 249 -31.58 -7.16 13.01
N ARG A 250 -32.22 -6.56 14.03
CA ARG A 250 -32.71 -7.31 15.17
C ARG A 250 -33.83 -6.57 15.89
N ILE A 251 -34.84 -7.32 16.32
CA ILE A 251 -35.97 -6.80 17.10
C ILE A 251 -35.97 -7.50 18.45
N VAL A 252 -35.73 -6.75 19.53
CA VAL A 252 -35.78 -7.26 20.90
C VAL A 252 -37.14 -7.01 21.48
N ARG A 253 -37.94 -8.08 21.62
CA ARG A 253 -39.31 -8.04 22.21
C ARG A 253 -39.20 -8.15 23.73
N LYS A 254 -39.10 -7.02 24.44
CA LYS A 254 -39.14 -7.00 25.90
C LYS A 254 -40.59 -7.18 26.42
N PRO A 255 -40.85 -7.95 27.50
CA PRO A 255 -42.21 -8.14 28.04
C PRO A 255 -42.77 -6.84 28.64
N ARG A 256 -41.89 -5.93 29.12
CA ARG A 256 -42.28 -4.65 29.73
C ARG A 256 -41.97 -3.47 28.80
N GLY A 257 -42.71 -2.37 28.90
CA GLY A 257 -42.55 -1.16 28.09
C GLY A 257 -43.48 -1.13 26.87
N MET A 258 -43.74 0.06 26.31
CA MET A 258 -44.67 0.28 25.20
C MET A 258 -43.94 0.22 23.82
N PHE A 259 -42.63 0.33 23.79
CA PHE A 259 -41.84 0.43 22.57
C PHE A 259 -41.00 -0.84 22.31
N HIS A 260 -40.79 -1.12 21.03
CA HIS A 260 -39.80 -2.09 20.60
C HIS A 260 -38.40 -1.55 20.83
N GLU A 261 -37.42 -2.41 21.10
CA GLU A 261 -36.03 -2.12 21.03
C GLU A 261 -35.49 -2.74 19.72
N ILE A 262 -35.18 -1.90 18.77
CA ILE A 262 -34.80 -2.33 17.41
C ILE A 262 -33.35 -1.91 17.14
N GLU A 263 -32.54 -2.86 16.70
CA GLU A 263 -31.22 -2.63 16.25
C GLU A 263 -31.19 -2.50 14.72
N VAL A 264 -30.45 -1.51 14.22
CA VAL A 264 -30.33 -1.20 12.78
C VAL A 264 -28.88 -1.22 12.37
N THR A 265 -28.56 -1.98 11.33
CA THR A 265 -27.25 -1.98 10.70
C THR A 265 -27.16 -0.83 9.71
N PRO A 266 -26.15 0.04 9.79
CA PRO A 266 -25.94 1.15 8.86
C PRO A 266 -25.82 0.70 7.42
N SER A 267 -26.33 1.50 6.48
CA SER A 267 -26.06 1.36 5.03
C SER A 267 -24.67 1.88 4.66
N VAL A 268 -24.07 2.70 5.53
CA VAL A 268 -22.75 3.34 5.30
C VAL A 268 -21.67 2.61 6.07
N ASP A 269 -20.55 2.35 5.41
CA ASP A 269 -19.33 1.87 6.08
C ASP A 269 -18.54 3.04 6.69
N TYR A 270 -18.67 3.21 8.01
CA TYR A 270 -17.98 4.29 8.75
C TYR A 270 -16.47 4.14 8.85
N GLN A 271 -15.93 2.97 8.52
CA GLN A 271 -14.47 2.76 8.52
C GLN A 271 -13.82 3.30 7.25
N LYS A 272 -14.58 3.33 6.14
CA LYS A 272 -14.09 3.69 4.80
C LYS A 272 -14.65 5.02 4.30
N LEU A 273 -14.82 5.99 5.20
CA LEU A 273 -15.28 7.33 4.79
C LEU A 273 -14.13 8.10 4.14
N GLU A 274 -14.30 8.50 2.88
CA GLU A 274 -13.33 9.28 2.10
C GLU A 274 -13.99 10.53 1.51
N HIS A 275 -15.05 10.35 0.72
CA HIS A 275 -15.76 11.43 0.05
C HIS A 275 -17.20 11.55 0.58
N LEU A 276 -17.58 12.76 0.90
CA LEU A 276 -18.86 13.10 1.50
C LEU A 276 -19.56 14.21 0.69
N THR A 277 -20.86 14.30 0.84
CA THR A 277 -21.67 15.40 0.32
C THR A 277 -22.36 16.08 1.48
N VAL A 278 -22.13 17.37 1.64
CA VAL A 278 -22.85 18.22 2.60
C VAL A 278 -24.05 18.82 1.89
N ILE A 279 -25.24 18.61 2.43
CA ILE A 279 -26.52 19.11 1.89
C ILE A 279 -26.90 20.34 2.70
N GLU A 280 -27.20 21.42 2.04
CA GLU A 280 -27.69 22.64 2.70
C GLU A 280 -29.05 22.39 3.35
N GLN A 281 -29.21 22.91 4.58
CA GLN A 281 -30.47 22.84 5.28
C GLN A 281 -31.51 23.68 4.56
N GLN A 282 -32.72 23.14 4.44
CA GLN A 282 -33.85 23.94 3.92
C GLN A 282 -34.15 25.05 4.92
N ASP A 283 -34.30 26.26 4.41
CA ASP A 283 -34.64 27.39 5.27
C ASP A 283 -36.06 27.20 5.83
N VAL A 284 -36.14 26.80 7.08
CA VAL A 284 -37.39 26.55 7.80
C VAL A 284 -38.03 27.86 8.26
N SER A 285 -37.39 29.01 7.98
CA SER A 285 -37.88 30.32 8.37
C SER A 285 -39.26 30.62 7.76
N GLU A 286 -39.52 30.15 6.53
CA GLU A 286 -40.83 30.30 5.90
C GLU A 286 -41.92 29.45 6.58
N LEU A 287 -41.55 28.26 7.10
CA LEU A 287 -42.54 27.41 7.84
C LEU A 287 -42.86 27.98 9.20
N LYS A 288 -41.94 28.69 9.85
CA LYS A 288 -42.19 29.38 11.13
C LYS A 288 -43.12 30.58 11.01
N GLN A 289 -43.22 31.18 9.81
CA GLN A 289 -44.18 32.25 9.56
C GLN A 289 -45.62 31.74 9.41
N VAL A 290 -45.83 30.47 9.09
CA VAL A 290 -47.12 29.84 8.97
C VAL A 290 -47.67 29.38 10.37
N GLU A 291 -46.80 29.24 11.37
CA GLU A 291 -47.15 28.84 12.74
C GLU A 291 -47.43 30.02 13.67
N GLN A 292 -47.23 31.26 13.22
CA GLN A 292 -47.68 32.42 14.02
C GLN A 292 -49.14 32.77 13.67
N PRO A 293 -50.06 32.61 14.62
CA PRO A 293 -51.49 32.94 14.46
C PRO A 293 -51.72 34.46 14.32
#